data_de8eda7197958bc2c8a2063921e94488
#
_entry.id   de8eda7197958bc2c8a2063921e94488
#
_cell.length_a   1.000
_cell.length_b   1.000
_cell.length_c   1.000
_cell.angle_alpha   90.00
_cell.angle_beta   90.00
_cell.angle_gamma   90.00
#
_symmetry.space_group_name_H-M   'P 1'
#
loop_
_entity.id
_entity.type
_entity.pdbx_description
1 polymer ?
#
loop_
_entity_poly.entity_id
_entity_poly.type
_entity_poly.pdbx_seq_one_letter_code
_entity_poly.pdbx_strand_id
1 'polypeptide(L)'
;MEMNQQQQELVTIKTGQEGRFRWVSVTALLLAIGVILKLVTPAIAGITPNWLIAMYCIAINLTKVGYKQAVGIGLVTGAISIPISKAALPYANFASEPVGAVVCAILVHTSLSMKLGGVNLRPAITAGISTVASGFTFITILKVVLALPTAVYLYGMLPVVLAVAGINMVITQLLYFPAKRLFGGKED
;
A
#
# COMPACT_ATOMS: atom_id res chain seq x y z
N MET A 1 38.78 10.98 -24.32
CA MET A 1 39.27 10.48 -23.02
C MET A 1 38.52 9.16 -22.76
N GLU A 2 39.13 8.03 -23.12
CA GLU A 2 38.50 6.72 -23.00
C GLU A 2 38.49 6.30 -21.56
N MET A 3 37.31 6.02 -21.02
CA MET A 3 37.17 5.47 -19.68
C MET A 3 37.78 4.06 -19.63
N ASN A 4 38.62 3.82 -18.64
CA ASN A 4 39.25 2.50 -18.41
C ASN A 4 38.13 1.45 -18.15
N GLN A 5 38.33 0.22 -18.65
CA GLN A 5 37.37 -0.90 -18.51
C GLN A 5 36.92 -1.09 -17.03
N GLN A 6 37.83 -0.95 -16.08
CA GLN A 6 37.48 -0.99 -14.64
C GLN A 6 36.51 0.11 -14.19
N GLN A 7 36.60 1.31 -14.77
CA GLN A 7 35.64 2.39 -14.49
C GLN A 7 34.28 2.10 -15.11
N GLN A 8 34.24 1.48 -16.29
CA GLN A 8 33.00 1.06 -16.93
C GLN A 8 32.30 -0.05 -16.13
N GLU A 9 33.04 -1.06 -15.63
CA GLU A 9 32.49 -2.10 -14.77
C GLU A 9 31.95 -1.54 -13.45
N LEU A 10 32.70 -0.63 -12.79
CA LEU A 10 32.24 0.01 -11.56
C LEU A 10 30.97 0.84 -11.75
N VAL A 11 30.85 1.56 -12.87
CA VAL A 11 29.65 2.34 -13.21
C VAL A 11 28.48 1.39 -13.48
N THR A 12 28.71 0.29 -14.22
CA THR A 12 27.67 -0.70 -14.51
C THR A 12 27.17 -1.41 -13.25
N ILE A 13 28.07 -1.78 -12.34
CA ILE A 13 27.72 -2.39 -11.05
C ILE A 13 26.89 -1.42 -10.18
N LYS A 14 27.30 -0.16 -10.07
CA LYS A 14 26.55 0.86 -9.33
C LYS A 14 25.16 1.10 -9.89
N THR A 15 25.05 1.26 -11.20
CA THR A 15 23.75 1.48 -11.87
C THR A 15 22.82 0.29 -11.70
N GLY A 16 23.36 -0.94 -11.77
CA GLY A 16 22.58 -2.15 -11.53
C GLY A 16 22.09 -2.31 -10.09
N GLN A 17 22.88 -1.89 -9.10
CA GLN A 17 22.48 -1.92 -7.68
C GLN A 17 21.46 -0.83 -7.34
N GLU A 18 21.60 0.38 -7.86
CA GLU A 18 20.65 1.47 -7.64
C GLU A 18 19.25 1.11 -8.16
N GLY A 19 19.15 0.46 -9.32
CA GLY A 19 17.88 -0.03 -9.86
C GLY A 19 17.24 -1.14 -9.00
N ARG A 20 18.07 -2.01 -8.41
CA ARG A 20 17.60 -3.18 -7.65
C ARG A 20 16.90 -2.81 -6.33
N PHE A 21 17.33 -1.74 -5.65
CA PHE A 21 16.78 -1.30 -4.36
C PHE A 21 15.85 -0.10 -4.46
N ARG A 22 15.56 0.39 -5.66
CA ARG A 22 14.65 1.52 -5.88
C ARG A 22 13.29 1.32 -5.18
N TRP A 23 12.75 0.10 -5.19
CA TRP A 23 11.49 -0.20 -4.53
C TRP A 23 11.52 0.04 -3.02
N VAL A 24 12.67 -0.20 -2.36
CA VAL A 24 12.84 0.05 -0.91
C VAL A 24 12.72 1.54 -0.63
N SER A 25 13.48 2.38 -1.36
CA SER A 25 13.50 3.83 -1.16
C SER A 25 12.13 4.45 -1.45
N VAL A 26 11.48 4.06 -2.55
CA VAL A 26 10.15 4.55 -2.91
C VAL A 26 9.12 4.14 -1.85
N THR A 27 9.16 2.89 -1.39
CA THR A 27 8.22 2.39 -0.37
C THR A 27 8.44 3.09 0.96
N ALA A 28 9.70 3.22 1.41
CA ALA A 28 10.02 3.86 2.69
C ALA A 28 9.55 5.31 2.72
N LEU A 29 9.78 6.05 1.63
CA LEU A 29 9.37 7.45 1.54
C LEU A 29 7.84 7.60 1.52
N LEU A 30 7.15 6.78 0.73
CA LEU A 30 5.69 6.81 0.68
C LEU A 30 5.07 6.38 2.01
N LEU A 31 5.60 5.35 2.69
CA LEU A 31 5.13 4.97 4.02
C LEU A 31 5.35 6.08 5.05
N ALA A 32 6.49 6.77 5.01
CA ALA A 32 6.74 7.92 5.89
C ALA A 32 5.70 9.03 5.68
N ILE A 33 5.37 9.35 4.42
CA ILE A 33 4.29 10.28 4.08
C ILE A 33 2.95 9.76 4.63
N GLY A 34 2.66 8.47 4.46
CA GLY A 34 1.44 7.84 4.97
C GLY A 34 1.29 7.94 6.49
N VAL A 35 2.39 7.76 7.24
CA VAL A 35 2.42 7.94 8.70
C VAL A 35 2.07 9.38 9.08
N ILE A 36 2.73 10.36 8.45
CA ILE A 36 2.46 11.78 8.72
C ILE A 36 0.99 12.10 8.44
N LEU A 37 0.47 11.70 7.29
CA LEU A 37 -0.92 11.93 6.92
C LEU A 37 -1.88 11.27 7.90
N LYS A 38 -1.61 10.04 8.35
CA LYS A 38 -2.42 9.33 9.33
C LYS A 38 -2.46 10.04 10.68
N LEU A 39 -1.35 10.65 11.11
CA LEU A 39 -1.27 11.37 12.39
C LEU A 39 -2.00 12.71 12.35
N VAL A 40 -1.96 13.41 11.20
CA VAL A 40 -2.58 14.75 11.09
C VAL A 40 -4.02 14.72 10.61
N THR A 41 -4.49 13.61 10.02
CA THR A 41 -5.87 13.51 9.51
C THR A 41 -6.85 13.23 10.64
N PRO A 42 -7.82 14.12 10.89
CA PRO A 42 -8.87 13.86 11.86
C PRO A 42 -9.83 12.77 11.35
N ALA A 43 -10.49 12.09 12.29
CA ALA A 43 -11.61 11.22 11.94
C ALA A 43 -12.83 12.06 11.54
N ILE A 44 -13.45 11.75 10.42
CA ILE A 44 -14.70 12.35 9.96
C ILE A 44 -15.81 11.30 10.15
N ALA A 45 -16.79 11.59 10.99
CA ALA A 45 -17.82 10.64 11.39
C ALA A 45 -17.26 9.28 11.90
N GLY A 46 -16.13 9.31 12.61
CA GLY A 46 -15.44 8.11 13.11
C GLY A 46 -14.65 7.33 12.07
N ILE A 47 -14.64 7.77 10.80
CA ILE A 47 -13.92 7.12 9.69
C ILE A 47 -12.66 7.92 9.39
N THR A 48 -11.53 7.22 9.29
CA THR A 48 -10.25 7.76 8.81
C THR A 48 -9.77 6.94 7.63
N PRO A 49 -9.20 7.57 6.57
CA PRO A 49 -8.53 6.83 5.51
C PRO A 49 -7.42 5.94 6.05
N ASN A 50 -7.22 4.79 5.44
CA ASN A 50 -6.01 4.01 5.73
C ASN A 50 -4.88 4.48 4.81
N TRP A 51 -4.24 5.59 5.22
CA TRP A 51 -3.15 6.22 4.49
C TRP A 51 -2.00 5.27 4.17
N LEU A 52 -1.70 4.33 5.06
CA LEU A 52 -0.60 3.39 4.86
C LEU A 52 -0.92 2.42 3.71
N ILE A 53 -2.17 1.92 3.61
CA ILE A 53 -2.61 1.09 2.48
C ILE A 53 -2.52 1.88 1.18
N ALA A 54 -3.02 3.12 1.16
CA ALA A 54 -2.95 3.95 -0.03
C ALA A 54 -1.49 4.13 -0.50
N MET A 55 -0.57 4.41 0.42
CA MET A 55 0.84 4.64 0.10
C MET A 55 1.55 3.38 -0.38
N TYR A 56 1.38 2.22 0.29
CA TYR A 56 2.03 1.02 -0.22
C TYR A 56 1.41 0.53 -1.53
N CYS A 57 0.12 0.74 -1.76
CA CYS A 57 -0.49 0.43 -3.06
C CYS A 57 0.12 1.30 -4.18
N ILE A 58 0.38 2.59 -3.93
CA ILE A 58 1.11 3.45 -4.87
C ILE A 58 2.51 2.88 -5.12
N ALA A 59 3.26 2.57 -4.05
CA ALA A 59 4.61 2.02 -4.16
C ALA A 59 4.64 0.73 -4.99
N ILE A 60 3.74 -0.22 -4.70
CA ILE A 60 3.65 -1.50 -5.41
C ILE A 60 3.27 -1.30 -6.88
N ASN A 61 2.33 -0.38 -7.19
CA ASN A 61 1.96 -0.05 -8.57
C ASN A 61 3.13 0.58 -9.36
N LEU A 62 3.96 1.42 -8.70
CA LEU A 62 5.10 2.09 -9.36
C LEU A 62 6.30 1.17 -9.55
N THR A 63 6.53 0.26 -8.61
CA THR A 63 7.76 -0.54 -8.58
C THR A 63 7.54 -1.98 -9.04
N LYS A 64 6.28 -2.42 -9.15
CA LYS A 64 5.90 -3.78 -9.58
C LYS A 64 6.67 -4.87 -8.81
N VAL A 65 6.82 -4.69 -7.50
CA VAL A 65 7.53 -5.65 -6.63
C VAL A 65 6.91 -7.04 -6.67
N GLY A 66 7.73 -8.07 -6.49
CA GLY A 66 7.26 -9.45 -6.38
C GLY A 66 6.56 -9.73 -5.04
N TYR A 67 5.94 -10.91 -4.95
CA TYR A 67 5.12 -11.28 -3.78
C TYR A 67 5.90 -11.30 -2.46
N LYS A 68 7.17 -11.74 -2.47
CA LYS A 68 8.03 -11.76 -1.28
C LYS A 68 8.28 -10.35 -0.73
N GLN A 69 8.55 -9.40 -1.63
CA GLN A 69 8.71 -7.99 -1.26
C GLN A 69 7.40 -7.38 -0.76
N ALA A 70 6.26 -7.75 -1.37
CA ALA A 70 4.95 -7.29 -0.91
C ALA A 70 4.64 -7.77 0.50
N VAL A 71 4.95 -9.02 0.86
CA VAL A 71 4.86 -9.51 2.25
C VAL A 71 5.72 -8.66 3.16
N GLY A 72 6.98 -8.39 2.79
CA GLY A 72 7.88 -7.53 3.57
C GLY A 72 7.32 -6.12 3.76
N ILE A 73 6.78 -5.50 2.71
CA ILE A 73 6.11 -4.18 2.79
C ILE A 73 4.95 -4.24 3.78
N GLY A 74 4.10 -5.26 3.69
CA GLY A 74 2.96 -5.44 4.60
C GLY A 74 3.38 -5.63 6.05
N LEU A 75 4.42 -6.45 6.32
CA LEU A 75 4.94 -6.65 7.68
C LEU A 75 5.49 -5.35 8.28
N VAL A 76 6.28 -4.58 7.52
CA VAL A 76 6.78 -3.27 7.95
C VAL A 76 5.63 -2.30 8.20
N THR A 77 4.65 -2.26 7.30
CA THR A 77 3.45 -1.42 7.44
C THR A 77 2.63 -1.81 8.67
N GLY A 78 2.45 -3.11 8.91
CA GLY A 78 1.77 -3.63 10.10
C GLY A 78 2.48 -3.23 11.39
N ALA A 79 3.81 -3.38 11.44
CA ALA A 79 4.62 -2.96 12.58
C ALA A 79 4.52 -1.46 12.86
N ILE A 80 4.62 -0.62 11.81
CA ILE A 80 4.45 0.84 11.90
C ILE A 80 3.03 1.19 12.37
N SER A 81 2.03 0.43 11.96
CA SER A 81 0.63 0.69 12.32
C SER A 81 0.34 0.48 13.80
N ILE A 82 1.05 -0.41 14.50
CA ILE A 82 0.80 -0.72 15.92
C ILE A 82 0.80 0.52 16.81
N PRO A 83 1.86 1.33 16.87
CA PRO A 83 1.93 2.48 17.77
C PRO A 83 1.00 3.65 17.40
N ILE A 84 0.55 3.71 16.15
CA ILE A 84 -0.30 4.81 15.65
C ILE A 84 -1.75 4.41 15.44
N SER A 85 -2.11 3.16 15.74
CA SER A 85 -3.48 2.67 15.62
C SER A 85 -4.30 3.05 16.87
N LYS A 86 -5.51 3.52 16.63
CA LYS A 86 -6.52 3.76 17.70
C LYS A 86 -7.46 2.57 17.87
N ALA A 87 -7.21 1.44 17.24
CA ALA A 87 -8.04 0.25 17.32
C ALA A 87 -7.86 -0.47 18.66
N ALA A 88 -8.88 -1.20 19.10
CA ALA A 88 -8.84 -1.98 20.34
C ALA A 88 -7.77 -3.11 20.32
N LEU A 89 -7.39 -3.59 19.13
CA LEU A 89 -6.35 -4.61 18.95
C LEU A 89 -5.36 -4.17 17.84
N PRO A 90 -4.41 -3.26 18.13
CA PRO A 90 -3.47 -2.73 17.14
C PRO A 90 -2.62 -3.82 16.46
N TYR A 91 -2.31 -4.90 17.18
CA TYR A 91 -1.49 -6.01 16.66
C TYR A 91 -2.14 -6.76 15.49
N ALA A 92 -3.47 -6.66 15.31
CA ALA A 92 -4.16 -7.24 14.16
C ALA A 92 -3.65 -6.67 12.83
N ASN A 93 -3.09 -5.44 12.81
CA ASN A 93 -2.47 -4.85 11.63
C ASN A 93 -1.28 -5.67 11.12
N PHE A 94 -0.55 -6.33 12.03
CA PHE A 94 0.62 -7.14 11.65
C PHE A 94 0.25 -8.35 10.78
N ALA A 95 -0.98 -8.84 10.90
CA ALA A 95 -1.51 -9.91 10.05
C ALA A 95 -2.28 -9.36 8.84
N SER A 96 -3.06 -8.28 9.01
CA SER A 96 -3.93 -7.77 7.97
C SER A 96 -3.20 -6.98 6.87
N GLU A 97 -2.16 -6.21 7.22
CA GLU A 97 -1.43 -5.41 6.22
C GLU A 97 -0.65 -6.27 5.20
N PRO A 98 0.01 -7.40 5.59
CA PRO A 98 0.59 -8.30 4.60
C PRO A 98 -0.43 -8.87 3.62
N VAL A 99 -1.65 -9.19 4.08
CA VAL A 99 -2.73 -9.66 3.20
C VAL A 99 -3.08 -8.59 2.17
N GLY A 100 -3.28 -7.34 2.61
CA GLY A 100 -3.54 -6.23 1.70
C GLY A 100 -2.42 -5.99 0.69
N ALA A 101 -1.16 -6.01 1.12
CA ALA A 101 0.00 -5.79 0.26
C ALA A 101 0.17 -6.91 -0.79
N VAL A 102 -0.04 -8.17 -0.38
CA VAL A 102 0.02 -9.32 -1.31
C VAL A 102 -1.11 -9.24 -2.33
N VAL A 103 -2.33 -8.93 -1.91
CA VAL A 103 -3.48 -8.74 -2.83
C VAL A 103 -3.18 -7.61 -3.83
N CYS A 104 -2.60 -6.49 -3.37
CA CYS A 104 -2.16 -5.43 -4.26
C CYS A 104 -1.16 -5.93 -5.30
N ALA A 105 -0.13 -6.66 -4.88
CA ALA A 105 0.87 -7.22 -5.78
C ALA A 105 0.28 -8.20 -6.80
N ILE A 106 -0.63 -9.08 -6.37
CA ILE A 106 -1.35 -9.99 -7.27
C ILE A 106 -2.08 -9.20 -8.36
N LEU A 107 -2.85 -8.18 -7.97
CA LEU A 107 -3.62 -7.36 -8.92
C LEU A 107 -2.71 -6.54 -9.86
N VAL A 108 -1.56 -6.08 -9.38
CA VAL A 108 -0.58 -5.36 -10.20
C VAL A 108 0.06 -6.26 -11.24
N HIS A 109 0.27 -7.54 -10.93
CA HIS A 109 0.83 -8.51 -11.88
C HIS A 109 -0.21 -9.12 -12.83
N THR A 110 -1.51 -8.92 -12.58
CA THR A 110 -2.56 -9.32 -13.52
C THR A 110 -2.56 -8.44 -14.77
N SER A 111 -2.68 -9.04 -15.94
CA SER A 111 -2.68 -8.35 -17.24
C SER A 111 -4.00 -7.62 -17.55
N LEU A 112 -4.89 -7.45 -16.57
CA LEU A 112 -6.17 -6.78 -16.75
C LEU A 112 -5.95 -5.29 -17.09
N SER A 113 -6.43 -4.89 -18.26
CA SER A 113 -6.48 -3.47 -18.66
C SER A 113 -7.60 -2.77 -17.89
N MET A 114 -7.23 -1.99 -16.89
CA MET A 114 -8.15 -1.23 -16.05
C MET A 114 -8.19 0.25 -16.51
N LYS A 115 -8.52 0.46 -17.80
CA LYS A 115 -8.63 1.81 -18.38
C LYS A 115 -10.10 2.15 -18.63
N LEU A 116 -10.51 3.34 -18.21
CA LEU A 116 -11.83 3.89 -18.50
C LEU A 116 -11.63 5.32 -19.04
N GLY A 117 -12.16 5.60 -20.23
CA GLY A 117 -12.04 6.94 -20.82
C GLY A 117 -10.60 7.44 -20.99
N GLY A 118 -9.63 6.56 -21.24
CA GLY A 118 -8.21 6.91 -21.34
C GLY A 118 -7.46 7.03 -20.01
N VAL A 119 -8.16 7.03 -18.88
CA VAL A 119 -7.56 7.10 -17.53
C VAL A 119 -7.26 5.69 -17.03
N ASN A 120 -6.04 5.49 -16.52
CA ASN A 120 -5.66 4.25 -15.88
C ASN A 120 -6.22 4.20 -14.45
N LEU A 121 -7.24 3.37 -14.21
CA LEU A 121 -7.88 3.17 -12.90
C LEU A 121 -7.24 2.07 -12.06
N ARG A 122 -6.18 1.44 -12.56
CA ARG A 122 -5.48 0.36 -11.85
C ARG A 122 -5.08 0.75 -10.41
N PRO A 123 -4.51 1.94 -10.14
CA PRO A 123 -4.16 2.32 -8.77
C PRO A 123 -5.37 2.39 -7.83
N ALA A 124 -6.50 2.92 -8.29
CA ALA A 124 -7.73 2.97 -7.51
C ALA A 124 -8.24 1.57 -7.19
N ILE A 125 -8.38 0.73 -8.21
CA ILE A 125 -8.95 -0.63 -8.07
C ILE A 125 -8.06 -1.49 -7.17
N THR A 126 -6.74 -1.45 -7.37
CA THR A 126 -5.80 -2.19 -6.51
C THR A 126 -5.88 -1.74 -5.06
N ALA A 127 -5.96 -0.44 -4.80
CA ALA A 127 -6.11 0.09 -3.45
C ALA A 127 -7.44 -0.29 -2.80
N GLY A 128 -8.55 -0.20 -3.53
CA GLY A 128 -9.87 -0.58 -3.04
C GLY A 128 -9.94 -2.04 -2.62
N ILE A 129 -9.55 -2.95 -3.51
CA ILE A 129 -9.58 -4.40 -3.24
C ILE A 129 -8.58 -4.75 -2.12
N SER A 130 -7.39 -4.17 -2.10
CA SER A 130 -6.40 -4.36 -1.04
C SER A 130 -6.91 -3.87 0.32
N THR A 131 -7.61 -2.73 0.34
CA THR A 131 -8.22 -2.21 1.57
C THR A 131 -9.35 -3.12 2.07
N VAL A 132 -10.17 -3.66 1.18
CA VAL A 132 -11.20 -4.64 1.55
C VAL A 132 -10.55 -5.90 2.14
N ALA A 133 -9.53 -6.46 1.48
CA ALA A 133 -8.85 -7.67 1.93
C ALA A 133 -8.17 -7.47 3.29
N SER A 134 -7.40 -6.39 3.46
CA SER A 134 -6.77 -6.04 4.73
C SER A 134 -7.81 -5.75 5.81
N GLY A 135 -8.79 -4.90 5.53
CA GLY A 135 -9.84 -4.54 6.46
C GLY A 135 -10.70 -5.73 6.91
N PHE A 136 -11.07 -6.62 5.98
CA PHE A 136 -11.81 -7.83 6.29
C PHE A 136 -11.00 -8.76 7.21
N THR A 137 -9.72 -8.96 6.91
CA THR A 137 -8.81 -9.72 7.76
C THR A 137 -8.72 -9.10 9.16
N PHE A 138 -8.56 -7.78 9.24
CA PHE A 138 -8.47 -7.04 10.49
C PHE A 138 -9.72 -7.23 11.36
N ILE A 139 -10.91 -6.94 10.81
CA ILE A 139 -12.17 -7.04 11.58
C ILE A 139 -12.50 -8.48 11.95
N THR A 140 -12.09 -9.46 11.14
CA THR A 140 -12.26 -10.89 11.46
C THR A 140 -11.40 -11.29 12.66
N ILE A 141 -10.14 -10.82 12.71
CA ILE A 141 -9.28 -11.03 13.89
C ILE A 141 -9.91 -10.37 15.13
N LEU A 142 -10.39 -9.14 15.02
CA LEU A 142 -11.07 -8.47 16.13
C LEU A 142 -12.29 -9.26 16.62
N LYS A 143 -13.13 -9.74 15.70
CA LYS A 143 -14.31 -10.53 16.01
C LYS A 143 -13.95 -11.77 16.82
N VAL A 144 -12.92 -12.50 16.39
CA VAL A 144 -12.50 -13.76 17.01
C VAL A 144 -11.86 -13.48 18.37
N VAL A 145 -10.88 -12.57 18.42
CA VAL A 145 -10.09 -12.32 19.65
C VAL A 145 -10.91 -11.64 20.74
N LEU A 146 -11.77 -10.70 20.37
CA LEU A 146 -12.60 -9.94 21.30
C LEU A 146 -14.00 -10.52 21.47
N ALA A 147 -14.28 -11.70 20.89
CA ALA A 147 -15.57 -12.39 20.94
C ALA A 147 -16.77 -11.47 20.58
N LEU A 148 -16.60 -10.61 19.57
CA LEU A 148 -17.61 -9.60 19.21
C LEU A 148 -18.87 -10.25 18.62
N PRO A 149 -20.07 -9.71 18.96
CA PRO A 149 -21.33 -10.16 18.38
C PRO A 149 -21.32 -10.07 16.85
N THR A 150 -21.94 -11.04 16.17
CA THR A 150 -22.03 -11.05 14.69
C THR A 150 -22.72 -9.79 14.14
N ALA A 151 -23.69 -9.24 14.88
CA ALA A 151 -24.34 -8.00 14.49
C ALA A 151 -23.35 -6.81 14.43
N VAL A 152 -22.45 -6.67 15.39
CA VAL A 152 -21.41 -5.63 15.40
C VAL A 152 -20.46 -5.80 14.21
N TYR A 153 -20.07 -7.04 13.92
CA TYR A 153 -19.21 -7.37 12.79
C TYR A 153 -19.85 -6.99 11.44
N LEU A 154 -21.10 -7.43 11.22
CA LEU A 154 -21.77 -7.25 9.92
C LEU A 154 -22.30 -5.85 9.70
N TYR A 155 -22.92 -5.25 10.72
CA TYR A 155 -23.61 -3.96 10.59
C TYR A 155 -22.82 -2.77 11.09
N GLY A 156 -21.82 -2.99 11.96
CA GLY A 156 -20.95 -1.94 12.45
C GLY A 156 -19.63 -1.86 11.69
N MET A 157 -18.89 -2.96 11.63
CA MET A 157 -17.49 -2.93 11.14
C MET A 157 -17.37 -3.07 9.62
N LEU A 158 -18.12 -3.97 9.00
CA LEU A 158 -18.03 -4.23 7.56
C LEU A 158 -18.37 -3.01 6.69
N PRO A 159 -19.43 -2.22 6.97
CA PRO A 159 -19.71 -0.99 6.23
C PRO A 159 -18.56 0.04 6.34
N VAL A 160 -17.90 0.12 7.49
CA VAL A 160 -16.74 1.00 7.67
C VAL A 160 -15.58 0.56 6.79
N VAL A 161 -15.30 -0.74 6.70
CA VAL A 161 -14.27 -1.27 5.79
C VAL A 161 -14.56 -0.88 4.34
N LEU A 162 -15.80 -1.02 3.89
CA LEU A 162 -16.21 -0.66 2.54
C LEU A 162 -16.11 0.85 2.29
N ALA A 163 -16.51 1.68 3.24
CA ALA A 163 -16.36 3.13 3.16
C ALA A 163 -14.89 3.55 3.06
N VAL A 164 -14.03 3.00 3.92
CA VAL A 164 -12.57 3.24 3.87
C VAL A 164 -11.97 2.78 2.54
N ALA A 165 -12.42 1.65 2.01
CA ALA A 165 -11.97 1.18 0.70
C ALA A 165 -12.32 2.17 -0.42
N GLY A 166 -13.54 2.70 -0.44
CA GLY A 166 -13.95 3.73 -1.40
C GLY A 166 -13.10 5.00 -1.28
N ILE A 167 -12.86 5.47 -0.06
CA ILE A 167 -12.00 6.63 0.19
C ILE A 167 -10.57 6.36 -0.30
N ASN A 168 -10.01 5.19 0.01
CA ASN A 168 -8.66 4.83 -0.40
C ASN A 168 -8.53 4.69 -1.93
N MET A 169 -9.57 4.25 -2.64
CA MET A 169 -9.60 4.27 -4.12
C MET A 169 -9.37 5.68 -4.66
N VAL A 170 -10.11 6.64 -4.14
CA VAL A 170 -10.02 8.05 -4.58
C VAL A 170 -8.64 8.63 -4.24
N ILE A 171 -8.21 8.48 -2.99
CA ILE A 171 -6.92 8.99 -2.53
C ILE A 171 -5.77 8.42 -3.35
N THR A 172 -5.74 7.11 -3.53
CA THR A 172 -4.67 6.43 -4.27
C THR A 172 -4.65 6.88 -5.72
N GLN A 173 -5.82 7.04 -6.36
CA GLN A 173 -5.91 7.51 -7.74
C GLN A 173 -5.36 8.93 -7.88
N LEU A 174 -5.73 9.83 -6.99
CA LEU A 174 -5.28 11.23 -7.02
C LEU A 174 -3.77 11.35 -6.77
N LEU A 175 -3.25 10.62 -5.79
CA LEU A 175 -1.84 10.69 -5.40
C LEU A 175 -0.91 9.87 -6.29
N TYR A 176 -1.44 8.90 -7.04
CA TYR A 176 -0.63 8.08 -7.94
C TYR A 176 0.05 8.91 -9.04
N PHE A 177 -0.66 9.86 -9.64
CA PHE A 177 -0.09 10.64 -10.74
C PHE A 177 1.08 11.52 -10.33
N PRO A 178 1.00 12.33 -9.25
CA PRO A 178 2.17 13.06 -8.78
C PRO A 178 3.29 12.14 -8.30
N ALA A 179 2.97 11.03 -7.62
CA ALA A 179 3.95 10.04 -7.22
C ALA A 179 4.65 9.39 -8.44
N LYS A 180 3.90 9.10 -9.52
CA LYS A 180 4.48 8.59 -10.77
C LYS A 180 5.44 9.59 -11.41
N ARG A 181 5.14 10.90 -11.35
CA ARG A 181 6.05 11.93 -11.87
C ARG A 181 7.35 12.04 -11.07
N LEU A 182 7.28 11.85 -9.75
CA LEU A 182 8.43 11.97 -8.86
C LEU A 182 9.28 10.69 -8.82
N PHE A 183 8.62 9.55 -8.78
CA PHE A 183 9.25 8.25 -8.53
C PHE A 183 9.14 7.28 -9.71
N GLY A 184 8.39 7.61 -10.75
CA GLY A 184 8.31 6.83 -11.98
C GLY A 184 9.67 6.91 -12.67
N GLY A 185 10.38 5.77 -12.86
CA GLY A 185 11.54 5.72 -13.75
C GLY A 185 11.12 6.14 -15.16
N LYS A 186 12.06 6.58 -15.96
CA LYS A 186 11.86 6.71 -17.41
C LYS A 186 11.39 5.33 -17.91
N GLU A 187 10.14 5.26 -18.34
CA GLU A 187 9.70 4.13 -19.16
C GLU A 187 10.41 4.34 -20.50
N ASP A 188 11.33 3.44 -20.84
CA ASP A 188 11.82 3.23 -22.20
C ASP A 188 10.67 2.73 -23.06
#